data_f8071221e6b0d10ecb3e1f4fe50e9ef9
#
_entry.id   f8071221e6b0d10ecb3e1f4fe50e9ef9
#
_cell.length_a   1.000
_cell.length_b   1.000
_cell.length_c   1.000
_cell.angle_alpha   90.00
_cell.angle_beta   90.00
_cell.angle_gamma   90.00
#
_symmetry.space_group_name_H-M   'P 1'
#
loop_
_entity.id
_entity.type
_entity.pdbx_description
1 polymer ?
#
loop_
_entity_poly.entity_id
_entity_poly.type
_entity_poly.pdbx_seq_one_letter_code
_entity_poly.pdbx_strand_id
1 'polypeptide(L)'
;MYGLWTLRSSTSCGLAALAFSHTSVPCTSGLLSNPGQSNYGAAKTGIATFTEIIDKELRKYGVRANAIAPAALTRLTAPLGGRLSEKPEGFDKGDPANISPMVAYLAMADCPIHGKAFFVYGGEVHLFQPYTIVDKVAVDHRWSVSELKAAADKWGDIEWNQSIPM
;
A
#
# COMPACT_ATOMS: atom_id res chain seq x y z
N MET A 1 8.18 -6.33 13.25
CA MET A 1 7.42 -6.78 12.06
C MET A 1 6.51 -7.90 12.54
N TYR A 2 5.22 -7.62 12.78
CA TYR A 2 4.26 -8.62 13.25
C TYR A 2 3.22 -8.81 12.15
N GLY A 3 3.25 -9.96 11.49
CA GLY A 3 2.17 -10.40 10.61
C GLY A 3 1.05 -11.00 11.46
N LEU A 4 -0.16 -10.47 11.36
CA LEU A 4 -1.32 -11.07 12.01
C LEU A 4 -1.86 -12.18 11.11
N TRP A 5 -1.71 -13.43 11.55
CA TRP A 5 -2.36 -14.57 10.93
C TRP A 5 -3.69 -14.83 11.62
N THR A 6 -4.79 -14.65 10.94
CA THR A 6 -6.11 -15.02 11.48
C THR A 6 -6.62 -16.26 10.77
N LEU A 7 -6.71 -17.38 11.50
CA LEU A 7 -7.41 -18.59 11.09
C LEU A 7 -8.90 -18.46 11.45
N ARG A 8 -9.79 -18.53 10.46
CA ARG A 8 -11.22 -18.76 10.71
C ARG A 8 -11.67 -20.05 10.03
N SER A 9 -12.21 -20.96 10.82
CA SER A 9 -12.97 -22.11 10.33
C SER A 9 -14.47 -21.78 10.37
N SER A 10 -15.16 -21.82 9.23
CA SER A 10 -16.61 -21.87 9.21
C SER A 10 -17.06 -23.31 9.05
N THR A 11 -17.66 -23.89 10.06
CA THR A 11 -18.24 -25.22 10.04
C THR A 11 -19.64 -25.17 9.42
N SER A 12 -19.77 -25.60 8.16
CA SER A 12 -20.98 -26.26 7.67
C SER A 12 -20.59 -27.14 6.47
N CYS A 13 -20.66 -28.42 6.69
CA CYS A 13 -20.74 -29.57 5.78
C CYS A 13 -20.07 -29.44 4.40
N GLY A 14 -18.89 -30.07 4.24
CA GLY A 14 -18.23 -30.34 2.95
C GLY A 14 -17.12 -29.33 2.62
N LEU A 15 -15.86 -29.76 2.72
CA LEU A 15 -14.61 -29.05 2.49
C LEU A 15 -14.59 -27.62 3.06
N ALA A 16 -14.08 -27.47 4.27
CA ALA A 16 -13.80 -26.17 4.87
C ALA A 16 -12.77 -25.43 3.99
N ALA A 17 -13.22 -24.46 3.22
CA ALA A 17 -12.33 -23.51 2.56
C ALA A 17 -11.72 -22.63 3.66
N LEU A 18 -10.46 -22.89 4.03
CA LEU A 18 -9.69 -22.06 4.92
C LEU A 18 -9.33 -20.77 4.14
N ALA A 19 -10.02 -19.68 4.43
CA ALA A 19 -9.66 -18.38 3.90
C ALA A 19 -8.54 -17.79 4.75
N PHE A 20 -7.35 -17.63 4.18
CA PHE A 20 -6.23 -16.97 4.83
C PHE A 20 -6.17 -15.52 4.35
N SER A 21 -5.97 -14.59 5.27
CA SER A 21 -5.71 -13.18 4.96
C SER A 21 -4.40 -12.74 5.57
N HIS A 22 -3.54 -12.13 4.77
CA HIS A 22 -2.30 -11.51 5.20
C HIS A 22 -2.38 -10.00 4.96
N THR A 23 -2.08 -9.21 5.98
CA THR A 23 -2.01 -7.75 5.87
C THR A 23 -0.61 -7.28 6.23
N SER A 24 0.08 -6.69 5.26
CA SER A 24 1.40 -6.09 5.43
C SER A 24 1.28 -4.60 5.74
N VAL A 25 2.31 -4.06 6.42
CA VAL A 25 2.34 -2.64 6.81
C VAL A 25 3.49 -1.91 6.12
N PRO A 26 3.31 -1.44 4.85
CA PRO A 26 4.18 -0.45 4.24
C PRO A 26 4.04 0.91 4.95
N CYS A 27 4.62 1.95 4.38
CA CYS A 27 4.46 3.33 4.84
C CYS A 27 4.29 4.26 3.64
N THR A 28 3.66 5.40 3.87
CA THR A 28 3.51 6.46 2.87
C THR A 28 4.85 6.89 2.27
N SER A 29 5.90 6.99 3.08
CA SER A 29 7.25 7.33 2.60
C SER A 29 7.82 6.34 1.58
N GLY A 30 7.35 5.08 1.57
CA GLY A 30 7.73 4.09 0.56
C GLY A 30 6.88 4.16 -0.70
N LEU A 31 5.67 4.71 -0.63
CA LEU A 31 4.73 4.74 -1.74
C LEU A 31 4.68 6.12 -2.42
N LEU A 32 4.97 7.20 -1.68
CA LEU A 32 4.87 8.60 -2.13
C LEU A 32 6.21 9.34 -2.07
N SER A 33 7.30 8.65 -1.81
CA SER A 33 8.66 9.20 -1.75
C SER A 33 8.82 10.37 -0.77
N ASN A 34 9.65 10.23 0.25
CA ASN A 34 9.92 11.28 1.22
C ASN A 34 11.43 11.55 1.30
N PRO A 35 11.90 12.77 0.97
CA PRO A 35 13.32 13.12 1.07
C PRO A 35 13.91 12.80 2.44
N GLY A 36 15.14 12.27 2.47
CA GLY A 36 15.83 11.88 3.70
C GLY A 36 15.49 10.48 4.24
N GLN A 37 14.58 9.75 3.60
CA GLN A 37 14.14 8.41 4.02
C GLN A 37 14.42 7.31 2.98
N SER A 38 15.51 7.39 2.23
CA SER A 38 15.80 6.48 1.11
C SER A 38 15.83 4.99 1.51
N ASN A 39 16.52 4.65 2.61
CA ASN A 39 16.59 3.27 3.11
C ASN A 39 15.23 2.78 3.65
N TYR A 40 14.53 3.63 4.41
CA TYR A 40 13.22 3.32 4.96
C TYR A 40 12.17 3.20 3.84
N GLY A 41 12.17 4.14 2.88
CA GLY A 41 11.30 4.12 1.70
C GLY A 41 11.51 2.85 0.89
N ALA A 42 12.77 2.49 0.57
CA ALA A 42 13.09 1.27 -0.17
C ALA A 42 12.55 0.01 0.54
N ALA A 43 12.75 -0.10 1.85
CA ALA A 43 12.23 -1.24 2.63
C ALA A 43 10.70 -1.31 2.60
N LYS A 44 10.03 -0.17 2.72
CA LYS A 44 8.57 -0.10 2.78
C LYS A 44 7.90 -0.29 1.41
N THR A 45 8.51 0.19 0.32
CA THR A 45 8.10 -0.13 -1.06
C THR A 45 8.27 -1.63 -1.33
N GLY A 46 9.38 -2.21 -0.88
CA GLY A 46 9.61 -3.65 -0.97
C GLY A 46 8.50 -4.48 -0.32
N ILE A 47 7.97 -4.05 0.83
CA ILE A 47 6.83 -4.69 1.49
C ILE A 47 5.56 -4.62 0.63
N ALA A 48 5.26 -3.47 0.01
CA ALA A 48 4.09 -3.32 -0.85
C ALA A 48 4.17 -4.25 -2.07
N THR A 49 5.30 -4.23 -2.78
CA THR A 49 5.53 -5.10 -3.95
C THR A 49 5.51 -6.58 -3.56
N PHE A 50 6.15 -6.94 -2.45
CA PHE A 50 6.12 -8.31 -1.92
C PHE A 50 4.69 -8.77 -1.65
N THR A 51 3.85 -7.90 -1.09
CA THR A 51 2.42 -8.21 -0.84
C THR A 51 1.67 -8.54 -2.12
N GLU A 52 1.90 -7.78 -3.20
CA GLU A 52 1.30 -8.06 -4.50
C GLU A 52 1.79 -9.39 -5.10
N ILE A 53 3.07 -9.72 -4.92
CA ILE A 53 3.65 -10.97 -5.41
C ILE A 53 3.03 -12.15 -4.69
N ILE A 54 3.03 -12.15 -3.35
CA ILE A 54 2.46 -13.27 -2.57
C ILE A 54 0.96 -13.42 -2.80
N ASP A 55 0.21 -12.34 -3.03
CA ASP A 55 -1.19 -12.43 -3.41
C ASP A 55 -1.36 -13.20 -4.72
N LYS A 56 -0.56 -12.88 -5.74
CA LYS A 56 -0.61 -13.58 -7.04
C LYS A 56 -0.21 -15.05 -6.93
N GLU A 57 0.80 -15.36 -6.12
CA GLU A 57 1.31 -16.73 -5.94
C GLU A 57 0.35 -17.61 -5.13
N LEU A 58 -0.26 -17.07 -4.07
CA LEU A 58 -1.02 -17.82 -3.09
C LEU A 58 -2.55 -17.77 -3.31
N ARG A 59 -3.04 -16.92 -4.21
CA ARG A 59 -4.47 -16.80 -4.52
C ARG A 59 -5.11 -18.13 -4.91
N LYS A 60 -4.39 -18.96 -5.65
CA LYS A 60 -4.85 -20.31 -6.03
C LYS A 60 -5.12 -21.24 -4.84
N TYR A 61 -4.59 -20.90 -3.68
CA TYR A 61 -4.83 -21.62 -2.42
C TYR A 61 -5.87 -20.93 -1.53
N GLY A 62 -6.56 -19.91 -2.03
CA GLY A 62 -7.54 -19.14 -1.27
C GLY A 62 -6.92 -18.13 -0.30
N VAL A 63 -5.62 -17.83 -0.42
CA VAL A 63 -4.94 -16.83 0.39
C VAL A 63 -5.05 -15.46 -0.29
N ARG A 64 -5.40 -14.44 0.47
CA ARG A 64 -5.42 -13.04 0.05
C ARG A 64 -4.35 -12.27 0.80
N ALA A 65 -3.61 -11.42 0.09
CA ALA A 65 -2.65 -10.52 0.71
C ALA A 65 -2.97 -9.07 0.33
N ASN A 66 -2.97 -8.19 1.31
CA ASN A 66 -3.18 -6.74 1.12
C ASN A 66 -2.17 -5.96 1.97
N ALA A 67 -2.01 -4.68 1.67
CA ALA A 67 -1.11 -3.79 2.35
C ALA A 67 -1.84 -2.55 2.88
N ILE A 68 -1.53 -2.13 4.11
CA ILE A 68 -2.05 -0.90 4.72
C ILE A 68 -0.88 -0.02 5.12
N ALA A 69 -0.82 1.20 4.58
CA ALA A 69 0.07 2.26 5.01
C ALA A 69 -0.67 3.16 6.02
N PRO A 70 -0.58 2.88 7.32
CA PRO A 70 -1.32 3.63 8.33
C PRO A 70 -0.63 4.95 8.65
N ALA A 71 -1.42 5.99 8.90
CA ALA A 71 -0.98 7.21 9.56
C ALA A 71 -1.78 7.40 10.84
N ALA A 72 -1.09 7.52 11.97
CA ALA A 72 -1.68 7.72 13.28
C ALA A 72 -0.70 8.42 14.23
N LEU A 73 -1.23 9.10 15.21
CA LEU A 73 -0.45 9.69 16.28
C LEU A 73 -0.09 8.63 17.30
N THR A 74 1.20 8.33 17.40
CA THR A 74 1.73 7.36 18.35
C THR A 74 2.83 8.02 19.18
N ARG A 75 3.29 7.37 20.24
CA ARG A 75 4.46 7.83 21.01
C ARG A 75 5.70 8.02 20.15
N LEU A 76 5.82 7.28 19.05
CA LEU A 76 6.94 7.37 18.13
C LEU A 76 6.81 8.57 17.18
N THR A 77 5.60 8.91 16.75
CA THR A 77 5.33 9.97 15.77
C THR A 77 5.03 11.32 16.41
N ALA A 78 4.57 11.34 17.65
CA ALA A 78 4.28 12.58 18.40
C ALA A 78 5.46 13.59 18.47
N PRO A 79 6.72 13.16 18.65
CA PRO A 79 7.85 14.10 18.69
C PRO A 79 8.18 14.74 17.32
N LEU A 80 7.69 14.18 16.22
CA LEU A 80 7.95 14.70 14.87
C LEU A 80 7.14 15.97 14.56
N GLY A 81 6.19 16.31 15.43
CA GLY A 81 5.32 17.49 15.26
C GLY A 81 4.38 17.36 14.06
N GLY A 82 3.68 18.44 13.76
CA GLY A 82 2.80 18.55 12.59
C GLY A 82 1.31 18.41 12.93
N ARG A 83 0.47 18.35 11.89
CA ARG A 83 -1.01 18.32 11.99
C ARG A 83 -1.58 17.16 12.85
N LEU A 84 -0.76 16.14 13.14
CA LEU A 84 -1.18 14.99 13.96
C LEU A 84 -1.09 15.28 15.48
N SER A 85 -0.44 16.36 15.91
CA SER A 85 -0.19 16.64 17.33
C SER A 85 -1.33 17.36 18.06
N GLU A 86 -2.29 17.90 17.35
CA GLU A 86 -3.44 18.59 17.94
C GLU A 86 -4.58 17.59 18.18
N LYS A 87 -5.04 17.46 19.42
CA LYS A 87 -6.29 16.75 19.73
C LYS A 87 -7.45 17.71 19.52
N PRO A 88 -8.24 17.57 18.45
CA PRO A 88 -9.40 18.40 18.23
C PRO A 88 -10.51 18.05 19.22
N GLU A 89 -11.37 19.00 19.55
CA GLU A 89 -12.66 18.69 20.15
C GLU A 89 -13.47 17.88 19.14
N GLY A 90 -13.78 16.60 19.44
CA GLY A 90 -14.55 15.70 18.57
C GLY A 90 -13.75 14.51 18.03
N PHE A 91 -13.91 14.19 16.76
CA PHE A 91 -13.28 13.04 16.12
C PHE A 91 -11.76 13.23 15.99
N ASP A 92 -11.00 12.41 16.72
CA ASP A 92 -9.53 12.42 16.67
C ASP A 92 -9.03 11.63 15.46
N LYS A 93 -8.67 12.33 14.38
CA LYS A 93 -8.08 11.72 13.18
C LYS A 93 -6.74 11.02 13.45
N GLY A 94 -6.03 11.43 14.49
CA GLY A 94 -4.74 10.84 14.88
C GLY A 94 -4.87 9.54 15.67
N ASP A 95 -6.06 9.17 16.15
CA ASP A 95 -6.25 7.98 16.97
C ASP A 95 -5.85 6.71 16.20
N PRO A 96 -4.90 5.89 16.70
CA PRO A 96 -4.55 4.61 16.10
C PRO A 96 -5.72 3.63 15.92
N ALA A 97 -6.78 3.75 16.73
CA ALA A 97 -7.98 2.93 16.62
C ALA A 97 -8.69 3.08 15.26
N ASN A 98 -8.49 4.21 14.56
CA ASN A 98 -9.06 4.45 13.23
C ASN A 98 -8.55 3.47 12.15
N ILE A 99 -7.42 2.81 12.38
CA ILE A 99 -6.85 1.84 11.43
C ILE A 99 -7.56 0.48 11.53
N SER A 100 -8.04 0.14 12.72
CA SER A 100 -8.58 -1.20 13.03
C SER A 100 -9.75 -1.64 12.15
N PRO A 101 -10.72 -0.78 11.78
CA PRO A 101 -11.84 -1.18 10.93
C PRO A 101 -11.41 -1.70 9.55
N MET A 102 -10.41 -1.06 8.93
CA MET A 102 -9.88 -1.51 7.64
C MET A 102 -9.18 -2.86 7.75
N VAL A 103 -8.39 -3.06 8.80
CA VAL A 103 -7.74 -4.36 9.08
C VAL A 103 -8.79 -5.46 9.27
N ALA A 104 -9.82 -5.17 10.07
CA ALA A 104 -10.91 -6.12 10.34
C ALA A 104 -11.67 -6.47 9.06
N TYR A 105 -11.98 -5.48 8.22
CA TYR A 105 -12.66 -5.71 6.94
C TYR A 105 -11.83 -6.59 6.00
N LEU A 106 -10.54 -6.31 5.83
CA LEU A 106 -9.65 -7.13 4.98
C LEU A 106 -9.51 -8.57 5.50
N ALA A 107 -9.71 -8.79 6.80
CA ALA A 107 -9.65 -10.11 7.43
C ALA A 107 -10.96 -10.91 7.31
N MET A 108 -12.07 -10.30 6.91
CA MET A 108 -13.35 -11.00 6.75
C MET A 108 -13.25 -12.09 5.68
N ALA A 109 -13.89 -13.23 5.91
CA ALA A 109 -13.83 -14.37 4.98
C ALA A 109 -14.43 -14.05 3.60
N ASP A 110 -15.45 -13.22 3.54
CA ASP A 110 -16.19 -12.77 2.37
C ASP A 110 -15.64 -11.48 1.73
N CYS A 111 -14.53 -10.91 2.26
CA CYS A 111 -13.92 -9.73 1.67
C CYS A 111 -13.39 -10.04 0.26
N PRO A 112 -13.81 -9.30 -0.77
CA PRO A 112 -13.39 -9.56 -2.15
C PRO A 112 -12.03 -8.94 -2.49
N ILE A 113 -11.47 -8.15 -1.59
CA ILE A 113 -10.26 -7.35 -1.85
C ILE A 113 -9.00 -8.21 -1.70
N HIS A 114 -8.12 -8.16 -2.71
CA HIS A 114 -6.85 -8.85 -2.71
C HIS A 114 -5.80 -8.09 -3.55
N GLY A 115 -4.54 -8.18 -3.17
CA GLY A 115 -3.41 -7.60 -3.90
C GLY A 115 -3.47 -6.07 -3.97
N LYS A 116 -4.01 -5.40 -2.95
CA LYS A 116 -4.18 -3.96 -2.92
C LYS A 116 -3.39 -3.32 -1.78
N ALA A 117 -2.97 -2.08 -2.01
CA ALA A 117 -2.35 -1.23 -1.00
C ALA A 117 -3.24 -0.03 -0.70
N PHE A 118 -3.40 0.28 0.59
CA PHE A 118 -4.25 1.36 1.07
C PHE A 118 -3.49 2.30 1.98
N PHE A 119 -3.75 3.60 1.87
CA PHE A 119 -3.43 4.55 2.92
C PHE A 119 -4.65 4.72 3.82
N VAL A 120 -4.44 4.69 5.13
CA VAL A 120 -5.51 4.84 6.12
C VAL A 120 -5.12 5.90 7.14
N TYR A 121 -5.96 6.94 7.25
CA TYR A 121 -5.76 8.05 8.17
C TYR A 121 -7.11 8.60 8.66
N GLY A 122 -7.34 8.58 9.96
CA GLY A 122 -8.60 9.04 10.54
C GLY A 122 -9.80 8.31 9.93
N GLY A 123 -10.73 9.06 9.35
CA GLY A 123 -11.90 8.51 8.64
C GLY A 123 -11.68 8.26 7.14
N GLU A 124 -10.45 8.35 6.65
CA GLU A 124 -10.14 8.29 5.23
C GLU A 124 -9.41 7.00 4.87
N VAL A 125 -9.80 6.39 3.76
CA VAL A 125 -9.14 5.23 3.15
C VAL A 125 -8.89 5.53 1.69
N HIS A 126 -7.61 5.55 1.30
CA HIS A 126 -7.19 5.82 -0.08
C HIS A 126 -6.60 4.56 -0.69
N LEU A 127 -6.97 4.23 -1.91
CA LEU A 127 -6.43 3.11 -2.67
C LEU A 127 -5.22 3.59 -3.49
N PHE A 128 -4.06 2.95 -3.33
CA PHE A 128 -2.91 3.19 -4.18
C PHE A 128 -3.04 2.48 -5.52
N GLN A 129 -2.64 3.17 -6.57
CA GLN A 129 -2.34 2.56 -7.85
C GLN A 129 -0.88 2.09 -7.84
N PRO A 130 -0.59 0.83 -8.20
CA PRO A 130 0.78 0.36 -8.34
C PRO A 130 1.46 1.03 -9.55
N TYR A 131 2.81 0.88 -9.65
CA TYR A 131 3.55 1.36 -10.81
C TYR A 131 2.95 0.81 -12.11
N THR A 132 2.64 1.73 -13.02
CA THR A 132 1.97 1.45 -14.29
C THR A 132 2.80 2.00 -15.43
N ILE A 133 2.92 1.25 -16.53
CA ILE A 133 3.54 1.75 -17.76
C ILE A 133 2.56 2.76 -18.37
N VAL A 134 2.95 4.03 -18.42
CA VAL A 134 2.09 5.12 -18.91
C VAL A 134 2.41 5.53 -20.33
N ASP A 135 3.61 5.23 -20.83
CA ASP A 135 4.02 5.49 -22.20
C ASP A 135 5.10 4.49 -22.65
N LYS A 136 5.29 4.36 -23.92
CA LYS A 136 6.37 3.55 -24.48
C LYS A 136 6.87 4.12 -25.80
N VAL A 137 8.15 3.95 -26.10
CA VAL A 137 8.73 4.11 -27.41
C VAL A 137 9.29 2.77 -27.88
N ALA A 138 9.25 2.48 -29.17
CA ALA A 138 9.70 1.21 -29.71
C ALA A 138 10.24 1.38 -31.14
N VAL A 139 11.26 0.59 -31.47
CA VAL A 139 11.78 0.39 -32.82
C VAL A 139 11.99 -1.10 -33.06
N ASP A 140 12.24 -1.51 -34.28
CA ASP A 140 12.49 -2.90 -34.69
C ASP A 140 13.99 -3.27 -34.75
N HIS A 141 14.84 -2.36 -34.30
CA HIS A 141 16.30 -2.52 -34.26
C HIS A 141 16.86 -2.08 -32.90
N ARG A 142 18.21 -2.14 -32.76
CA ARG A 142 18.87 -1.64 -31.55
C ARG A 142 18.88 -0.10 -31.57
N TRP A 143 18.36 0.52 -30.52
CA TRP A 143 18.45 1.96 -30.32
C TRP A 143 19.90 2.49 -30.39
N SER A 144 20.12 3.56 -31.15
CA SER A 144 21.23 4.45 -30.93
C SER A 144 20.89 5.44 -29.80
N VAL A 145 21.90 6.01 -29.16
CA VAL A 145 21.68 6.99 -28.06
C VAL A 145 20.96 8.24 -28.59
N SER A 146 21.27 8.68 -29.83
CA SER A 146 20.62 9.85 -30.45
C SER A 146 19.15 9.63 -30.76
N GLU A 147 18.80 8.46 -31.27
CA GLU A 147 17.40 8.11 -31.57
C GLU A 147 16.58 7.99 -30.26
N LEU A 148 17.16 7.30 -29.25
CA LEU A 148 16.48 7.17 -27.96
C LEU A 148 16.28 8.53 -27.30
N LYS A 149 17.28 9.42 -27.37
CA LYS A 149 17.16 10.80 -26.86
C LYS A 149 16.00 11.52 -27.54
N ALA A 150 15.95 11.52 -28.89
CA ALA A 150 14.88 12.20 -29.63
C ALA A 150 13.48 11.66 -29.29
N ALA A 151 13.35 10.36 -29.03
CA ALA A 151 12.08 9.73 -28.71
C ALA A 151 11.67 9.91 -27.25
N ALA A 152 12.61 9.98 -26.31
CA ALA A 152 12.36 9.92 -24.87
C ALA A 152 12.47 11.28 -24.15
N ASP A 153 13.02 12.33 -24.77
CA ASP A 153 13.18 13.66 -24.14
C ASP A 153 11.85 14.22 -23.59
N LYS A 154 10.71 13.91 -24.26
CA LYS A 154 9.36 14.27 -23.80
C LYS A 154 9.01 13.77 -22.40
N TRP A 155 9.69 12.72 -21.90
CA TRP A 155 9.44 12.20 -20.57
C TRP A 155 10.03 13.08 -19.46
N GLY A 156 10.97 13.95 -19.79
CA GLY A 156 11.55 14.92 -18.83
C GLY A 156 10.54 15.95 -18.35
N ASP A 157 9.49 16.21 -19.13
CA ASP A 157 8.45 17.21 -18.82
C ASP A 157 7.27 16.62 -18.04
N ILE A 158 7.29 15.31 -17.76
CA ILE A 158 6.20 14.65 -17.04
C ILE A 158 6.34 14.93 -15.54
N GLU A 159 5.39 15.67 -14.98
CA GLU A 159 5.26 15.86 -13.54
C GLU A 159 4.30 14.81 -12.93
N TRP A 160 4.77 14.15 -11.87
CA TRP A 160 3.97 13.17 -11.13
C TRP A 160 3.34 13.80 -9.90
N ASN A 161 2.02 13.79 -9.81
CA ASN A 161 1.35 14.12 -8.56
C ASN A 161 1.46 12.96 -7.57
N GLN A 162 2.38 13.07 -6.61
CA GLN A 162 2.62 12.09 -5.55
C GLN A 162 2.12 12.61 -4.18
N SER A 163 1.17 13.53 -4.16
CA SER A 163 0.58 14.02 -2.91
C SER A 163 -0.63 13.18 -2.50
N ILE A 164 -0.81 13.03 -1.19
CA ILE A 164 -2.07 12.53 -0.65
C ILE A 164 -3.10 13.66 -0.83
N PRO A 165 -4.24 13.41 -1.50
CA PRO A 165 -5.31 14.37 -1.55
C PRO A 165 -5.82 14.61 -0.11
N MET A 166 -5.69 15.82 0.39
CA MET A 166 -6.14 16.22 1.73
C MET A 166 -7.30 17.20 1.61
#